data_4085407e3da913b004e0be058d08b3cd
#
_entry.id   4085407e3da913b004e0be058d08b3cd
#
_cell.length_a   1.000
_cell.length_b   1.000
_cell.length_c   1.000
_cell.angle_alpha   90.00
_cell.angle_beta   90.00
_cell.angle_gamma   90.00
#
_symmetry.space_group_name_H-M   'P 1'
#
loop_
_entity.id
_entity.type
_entity.pdbx_description
1 polymer ?
#
loop_
_entity_poly.entity_id
_entity_poly.type
_entity_poly.pdbx_seq_one_letter_code
_entity_poly.pdbx_strand_id
1 'polypeptide(L)'
;MLIAQISSVDIIKEVARQLGWNGEKDDKSRKFLSDLKDLSTQYSDAPLEYLTKEFNRVKDHDNVMLFMHIREPEEIQRAKERFDALTLLIKRPGYEPIQSNHADRDVDKYDYDYTIVNNGTMQDLEQQASDFIEKVKGGYFEKRREEVK
;
A
#
# COMPACT_ATOMS: atom_id res chain seq x y z
N MET A 1 -18.73 -5.25 7.89
CA MET A 1 -17.66 -4.39 7.35
C MET A 1 -17.16 -4.98 6.05
N LEU A 2 -17.17 -4.17 5.01
CA LEU A 2 -16.64 -4.55 3.69
C LEU A 2 -15.15 -4.15 3.62
N ILE A 3 -14.34 -5.01 2.99
CA ILE A 3 -12.92 -4.71 2.73
C ILE A 3 -12.75 -4.51 1.23
N ALA A 4 -12.26 -3.34 0.85
CA ALA A 4 -11.85 -3.02 -0.51
C ALA A 4 -10.32 -2.94 -0.58
N GLN A 5 -9.75 -3.36 -1.70
CA GLN A 5 -8.31 -3.36 -1.91
C GLN A 5 -7.99 -2.73 -3.26
N ILE A 6 -7.02 -1.84 -3.28
CA ILE A 6 -6.49 -1.21 -4.49
C ILE A 6 -4.96 -1.09 -4.40
N SER A 7 -4.32 -0.94 -5.52
CA SER A 7 -2.86 -0.72 -5.58
C SER A 7 -2.52 0.50 -6.43
N SER A 8 -1.51 1.26 -6.02
CA SER A 8 -1.00 2.39 -6.80
C SER A 8 -0.49 1.99 -8.20
N VAL A 9 -0.17 0.71 -8.40
CA VAL A 9 0.27 0.18 -9.69
C VAL A 9 -0.87 -0.39 -10.56
N ASP A 10 -2.13 -0.39 -10.11
CA ASP A 10 -3.23 -0.98 -10.89
C ASP A 10 -3.45 -0.22 -12.21
N ILE A 11 -3.47 1.11 -12.16
CA ILE A 11 -3.56 1.93 -13.38
C ILE A 11 -2.36 1.74 -14.31
N ILE A 12 -1.17 1.55 -13.75
CA ILE A 12 0.06 1.31 -14.52
C ILE A 12 -0.02 -0.04 -15.24
N LYS A 13 -0.50 -1.08 -14.57
CA LYS A 13 -0.69 -2.40 -15.18
C LYS A 13 -1.73 -2.38 -16.29
N GLU A 14 -2.79 -1.61 -16.13
CA GLU A 14 -3.82 -1.44 -17.16
C GLU A 14 -3.23 -0.81 -18.42
N VAL A 15 -2.50 0.31 -18.28
CA VAL A 15 -1.81 0.96 -19.42
C VAL A 15 -0.75 0.06 -20.02
N ALA A 16 0.05 -0.64 -19.20
CA ALA A 16 1.09 -1.55 -19.68
C ALA A 16 0.52 -2.67 -20.55
N ARG A 17 -0.66 -3.23 -20.20
CA ARG A 17 -1.34 -4.23 -21.03
C ARG A 17 -1.73 -3.67 -22.39
N GLN A 18 -2.20 -2.43 -22.46
CA GLN A 18 -2.50 -1.75 -23.73
C GLN A 18 -1.23 -1.55 -24.59
N LEU A 19 -0.07 -1.45 -23.94
CA LEU A 19 1.24 -1.33 -24.60
C LEU A 19 1.91 -2.69 -24.88
N GLY A 20 1.22 -3.81 -24.67
CA GLY A 20 1.70 -5.15 -25.02
C GLY A 20 2.28 -5.98 -23.87
N TRP A 21 2.21 -5.51 -22.61
CA TRP A 21 2.60 -6.35 -21.49
C TRP A 21 1.59 -7.49 -21.29
N ASN A 22 2.10 -8.73 -21.22
CA ASN A 22 1.31 -9.95 -21.14
C ASN A 22 1.06 -10.48 -19.72
N GLY A 23 1.48 -9.73 -18.67
CA GLY A 23 1.35 -10.13 -17.28
C GLY A 23 2.56 -10.87 -16.70
N GLU A 24 3.61 -11.11 -17.49
CA GLU A 24 4.84 -11.75 -17.00
C GLU A 24 5.52 -10.91 -15.90
N LYS A 25 6.26 -11.62 -15.02
CA LYS A 25 6.96 -11.04 -13.87
C LYS A 25 8.48 -11.18 -13.98
N ASP A 26 8.99 -11.24 -15.20
CA ASP A 26 10.42 -11.23 -15.48
C ASP A 26 11.05 -9.85 -15.23
N ASP A 27 12.38 -9.77 -15.23
CA ASP A 27 13.08 -8.52 -14.93
C ASP A 27 12.81 -7.42 -15.96
N LYS A 28 12.61 -7.77 -17.23
CA LYS A 28 12.24 -6.84 -18.30
C LYS A 28 10.86 -6.21 -18.02
N SER A 29 9.89 -7.03 -17.66
CA SER A 29 8.53 -6.59 -17.33
C SER A 29 8.50 -5.74 -16.06
N ARG A 30 9.25 -6.13 -15.02
CA ARG A 30 9.36 -5.35 -13.78
C ARG A 30 9.98 -3.98 -14.04
N LYS A 31 11.05 -3.93 -14.83
CA LYS A 31 11.67 -2.67 -15.24
C LYS A 31 10.69 -1.80 -16.02
N PHE A 32 9.99 -2.35 -17.00
CA PHE A 32 9.00 -1.63 -17.80
C PHE A 32 7.89 -1.02 -16.94
N LEU A 33 7.32 -1.80 -15.99
CA LEU A 33 6.30 -1.31 -15.09
C LEU A 33 6.82 -0.21 -14.15
N SER A 34 8.05 -0.34 -13.66
CA SER A 34 8.69 0.66 -12.81
C SER A 34 8.93 1.96 -13.58
N ASP A 35 9.52 1.89 -14.76
CA ASP A 35 9.79 3.06 -15.61
C ASP A 35 8.47 3.77 -16.00
N LEU A 36 7.43 3.01 -16.35
CA LEU A 36 6.12 3.55 -16.70
C LEU A 36 5.46 4.25 -15.51
N LYS A 37 5.58 3.67 -14.32
CA LYS A 37 5.10 4.29 -13.08
C LYS A 37 5.84 5.60 -12.80
N ASP A 38 7.16 5.59 -12.86
CA ASP A 38 7.98 6.78 -12.60
C ASP A 38 7.64 7.91 -13.58
N LEU A 39 7.54 7.60 -14.86
CA LEU A 39 7.18 8.56 -15.90
C LEU A 39 5.77 9.13 -15.69
N SER A 40 4.81 8.27 -15.36
CA SER A 40 3.42 8.69 -15.11
C SER A 40 3.29 9.54 -13.85
N THR A 41 4.08 9.24 -12.83
CA THR A 41 4.15 10.03 -11.59
C THR A 41 4.71 11.43 -11.87
N GLN A 42 5.80 11.52 -12.63
CA GLN A 42 6.40 12.80 -13.01
C GLN A 42 5.49 13.64 -13.88
N TYR A 43 4.76 13.04 -14.80
CA TYR A 43 3.93 13.75 -15.76
C TYR A 43 2.62 14.25 -15.15
N SER A 44 1.90 13.43 -14.42
CA SER A 44 0.53 13.73 -13.96
C SER A 44 0.18 13.19 -12.57
N ASP A 45 1.14 12.61 -11.87
CA ASP A 45 0.90 11.91 -10.60
C ASP A 45 -0.21 10.83 -10.70
N ALA A 46 -0.27 10.15 -11.84
CA ALA A 46 -1.34 9.22 -12.18
C ALA A 46 -1.59 8.13 -11.12
N PRO A 47 -0.57 7.53 -10.46
CA PRO A 47 -0.82 6.57 -9.38
C PRO A 47 -1.59 7.15 -8.20
N LEU A 48 -1.24 8.34 -7.72
CA LEU A 48 -1.91 8.97 -6.57
C LEU A 48 -3.28 9.51 -6.95
N GLU A 49 -3.45 10.03 -8.16
CA GLU A 49 -4.76 10.47 -8.68
C GLU A 49 -5.73 9.28 -8.85
N TYR A 50 -5.22 8.12 -9.27
CA TYR A 50 -6.01 6.89 -9.31
C TYR A 50 -6.48 6.48 -7.90
N LEU A 51 -5.59 6.45 -6.92
CA LEU A 51 -5.95 6.17 -5.52
C LEU A 51 -6.98 7.18 -4.99
N THR A 52 -6.83 8.46 -5.32
CA THR A 52 -7.76 9.53 -4.92
C THR A 52 -9.16 9.29 -5.49
N LYS A 53 -9.24 8.90 -6.75
CA LYS A 53 -10.52 8.59 -7.40
C LYS A 53 -11.22 7.40 -6.72
N GLU A 54 -10.47 6.34 -6.44
CA GLU A 54 -11.04 5.15 -5.78
C GLU A 54 -11.41 5.42 -4.31
N PHE A 55 -10.60 6.20 -3.58
CA PHE A 55 -10.94 6.65 -2.23
C PHE A 55 -12.25 7.44 -2.22
N ASN A 56 -12.43 8.39 -3.15
CA ASN A 56 -13.65 9.20 -3.23
C ASN A 56 -14.91 8.39 -3.54
N ARG A 57 -14.79 7.18 -4.10
CA ARG A 57 -15.92 6.28 -4.33
C ARG A 57 -16.43 5.63 -3.03
N VAL A 58 -15.56 5.49 -2.03
CA VAL A 58 -15.88 4.73 -0.81
C VAL A 58 -15.85 5.56 0.47
N LYS A 59 -15.29 6.75 0.46
CA LYS A 59 -15.07 7.59 1.67
C LYS A 59 -16.35 7.90 2.47
N ASP A 60 -17.51 7.94 1.81
CA ASP A 60 -18.79 8.27 2.44
C ASP A 60 -19.58 6.99 2.85
N HIS A 61 -18.93 5.82 2.78
CA HIS A 61 -19.50 4.55 3.20
C HIS A 61 -18.95 4.14 4.58
N ASP A 62 -19.72 4.30 5.63
CA ASP A 62 -19.32 4.05 7.03
C ASP A 62 -18.88 2.61 7.32
N ASN A 63 -19.17 1.66 6.45
CA ASN A 63 -18.88 0.25 6.66
C ASN A 63 -17.85 -0.32 5.68
N VAL A 64 -16.98 0.53 5.14
CA VAL A 64 -15.91 0.12 4.22
C VAL A 64 -14.55 0.43 4.81
N MET A 65 -13.66 -0.54 4.82
CA MET A 65 -12.23 -0.36 5.06
C MET A 65 -11.48 -0.52 3.74
N LEU A 66 -10.77 0.54 3.33
CA LEU A 66 -9.99 0.56 2.10
C LEU A 66 -8.52 0.31 2.39
N PHE A 67 -7.96 -0.75 1.82
CA PHE A 67 -6.51 -1.02 1.82
C PHE A 67 -5.88 -0.54 0.52
N MET A 68 -4.89 0.34 0.64
CA MET A 68 -4.08 0.84 -0.47
C MET A 68 -2.71 0.19 -0.43
N HIS A 69 -2.36 -0.59 -1.44
CA HIS A 69 -1.05 -1.24 -1.54
C HIS A 69 -0.05 -0.30 -2.21
N ILE A 70 0.88 0.23 -1.42
CA ILE A 70 1.92 1.16 -1.84
C ILE A 70 3.25 0.66 -1.30
N ARG A 71 4.35 0.80 -2.04
CA ARG A 71 5.66 0.28 -1.65
C ARG A 71 6.73 1.36 -1.50
N GLU A 72 6.59 2.47 -2.19
CA GLU A 72 7.59 3.54 -2.17
C GLU A 72 7.37 4.47 -0.97
N PRO A 73 8.40 4.71 -0.14
CA PRO A 73 8.28 5.54 1.06
C PRO A 73 7.70 6.93 0.80
N GLU A 74 8.12 7.61 -0.27
CA GLU A 74 7.59 8.92 -0.63
C GLU A 74 6.10 8.87 -1.01
N GLU A 75 5.69 7.85 -1.75
CA GLU A 75 4.29 7.67 -2.14
C GLU A 75 3.42 7.30 -0.92
N ILE A 76 3.94 6.46 0.00
CA ILE A 76 3.28 6.13 1.27
C ILE A 76 3.03 7.41 2.07
N GLN A 77 4.05 8.27 2.20
CA GLN A 77 3.92 9.53 2.93
C GLN A 77 2.88 10.46 2.31
N ARG A 78 2.89 10.63 0.99
CA ARG A 78 1.91 11.44 0.28
C ARG A 78 0.48 10.91 0.40
N ALA A 79 0.30 9.58 0.32
CA ALA A 79 -0.99 8.94 0.53
C ALA A 79 -1.47 9.09 1.98
N LYS A 80 -0.59 8.89 2.96
CA LYS A 80 -0.90 9.09 4.38
C LYS A 80 -1.43 10.50 4.64
N GLU A 81 -0.76 11.52 4.11
CA GLU A 81 -1.16 12.92 4.27
C GLU A 81 -2.48 13.24 3.55
N ARG A 82 -2.65 12.76 2.31
CA ARG A 82 -3.83 13.05 1.49
C ARG A 82 -5.11 12.40 2.03
N PHE A 83 -5.01 11.20 2.56
CA PHE A 83 -6.18 10.41 2.98
C PHE A 83 -6.34 10.30 4.50
N ASP A 84 -5.47 10.93 5.27
CA ASP A 84 -5.34 10.73 6.74
C ASP A 84 -5.27 9.23 7.10
N ALA A 85 -4.51 8.47 6.31
CA ALA A 85 -4.45 7.03 6.38
C ALA A 85 -3.51 6.54 7.51
N LEU A 86 -3.77 5.34 8.01
CA LEU A 86 -2.82 4.57 8.81
C LEU A 86 -1.89 3.78 7.90
N THR A 87 -0.63 3.68 8.28
CA THR A 87 0.36 2.90 7.56
C THR A 87 0.65 1.58 8.26
N LEU A 88 0.56 0.48 7.52
CA LEU A 88 0.74 -0.88 8.02
C LEU A 88 1.82 -1.59 7.22
N LEU A 89 2.84 -2.11 7.91
CA LEU A 89 3.81 -3.03 7.33
C LEU A 89 3.47 -4.47 7.73
N ILE A 90 3.46 -5.38 6.75
CA ILE A 90 3.45 -6.82 7.01
C ILE A 90 4.85 -7.34 6.68
N LYS A 91 5.60 -7.72 7.72
CA LYS A 91 6.98 -8.18 7.61
C LYS A 91 7.05 -9.70 7.73
N ARG A 92 7.78 -10.34 6.82
CA ARG A 92 8.08 -11.78 6.87
C ARG A 92 9.58 -11.97 7.03
N PRO A 93 10.07 -12.26 8.24
CA PRO A 93 11.50 -12.50 8.49
C PRO A 93 12.04 -13.66 7.65
N GLY A 94 13.30 -13.58 7.23
CA GLY A 94 13.96 -14.59 6.39
C GLY A 94 13.72 -14.47 4.90
N TYR A 95 12.95 -13.47 4.47
CA TYR A 95 12.77 -13.12 3.04
C TYR A 95 13.43 -11.79 2.75
N GLU A 96 14.42 -11.80 1.87
CA GLU A 96 15.08 -10.58 1.41
C GLU A 96 14.18 -9.81 0.44
N PRO A 97 14.12 -8.47 0.53
CA PRO A 97 13.42 -7.66 -0.44
C PRO A 97 13.97 -7.86 -1.87
N ILE A 98 13.10 -7.78 -2.86
CA ILE A 98 13.52 -7.80 -4.26
C ILE A 98 14.36 -6.55 -4.54
N GLN A 99 15.59 -6.74 -5.03
CA GLN A 99 16.53 -5.64 -5.27
C GLN A 99 16.43 -5.04 -6.69
N SER A 100 15.64 -5.64 -7.57
CA SER A 100 15.54 -5.26 -8.99
C SER A 100 14.87 -3.89 -9.24
N ASN A 101 14.17 -3.35 -8.25
CA ASN A 101 13.58 -2.02 -8.32
C ASN A 101 13.62 -1.31 -6.95
N HIS A 102 13.57 0.02 -6.97
CA HIS A 102 13.70 0.83 -5.76
C HIS A 102 12.48 0.70 -4.81
N ALA A 103 11.29 0.47 -5.33
CA ALA A 103 10.09 0.34 -4.53
C ALA A 103 10.13 -0.87 -3.60
N ASP A 104 10.51 -2.03 -4.14
CA ASP A 104 10.61 -3.26 -3.36
C ASP A 104 11.81 -3.24 -2.40
N ARG A 105 12.93 -2.60 -2.80
CA ARG A 105 14.14 -2.47 -1.98
C ARG A 105 13.94 -1.60 -0.74
N ASP A 106 13.16 -0.53 -0.85
CA ASP A 106 13.09 0.53 0.15
C ASP A 106 11.82 0.47 1.02
N VAL A 107 10.93 -0.48 0.78
CA VAL A 107 9.65 -0.63 1.50
C VAL A 107 9.81 -0.72 3.02
N ASP A 108 10.84 -1.39 3.52
CA ASP A 108 11.10 -1.56 4.95
C ASP A 108 11.70 -0.30 5.62
N LYS A 109 12.07 0.72 4.86
CA LYS A 109 12.73 1.94 5.37
C LYS A 109 11.77 3.01 5.87
N TYR A 110 10.46 2.86 5.60
CA TYR A 110 9.45 3.80 6.07
C TYR A 110 9.08 3.53 7.54
N ASP A 111 8.78 4.58 8.29
CA ASP A 111 8.31 4.49 9.69
C ASP A 111 6.80 4.30 9.72
N TYR A 112 6.37 3.04 9.82
CA TYR A 112 4.96 2.66 9.80
C TYR A 112 4.26 2.87 11.15
N ASP A 113 2.99 3.24 11.13
CA ASP A 113 2.16 3.37 12.34
C ASP A 113 1.95 2.02 13.04
N TYR A 114 1.94 0.91 12.30
CA TYR A 114 1.79 -0.44 12.82
C TYR A 114 2.53 -1.48 11.98
N THR A 115 3.03 -2.52 12.63
CA THR A 115 3.71 -3.63 11.96
C THR A 115 3.13 -4.96 12.41
N ILE A 116 2.80 -5.82 11.45
CA ILE A 116 2.46 -7.23 11.66
C ILE A 116 3.67 -8.06 11.24
N VAL A 117 4.10 -8.98 12.10
CA VAL A 117 5.23 -9.87 11.83
C VAL A 117 4.73 -11.28 11.54
N ASN A 118 4.82 -11.69 10.28
CA ASN A 118 4.44 -13.02 9.82
C ASN A 118 5.60 -14.00 10.01
N ASN A 119 5.80 -14.47 11.24
CA ASN A 119 6.88 -15.40 11.61
C ASN A 119 6.38 -16.67 12.32
N GLY A 120 5.08 -16.87 12.40
CA GLY A 120 4.43 -17.99 13.06
C GLY A 120 3.53 -18.79 12.13
N THR A 121 2.49 -19.34 12.69
CA THR A 121 1.45 -20.10 11.96
C THR A 121 0.48 -19.16 11.23
N MET A 122 -0.38 -19.73 10.39
CA MET A 122 -1.48 -18.98 9.79
C MET A 122 -2.44 -18.43 10.85
N GLN A 123 -2.70 -19.19 11.92
CA GLN A 123 -3.53 -18.75 13.04
C GLN A 123 -2.93 -17.55 13.77
N ASP A 124 -1.61 -17.51 13.95
CA ASP A 124 -0.92 -16.36 14.56
C ASP A 124 -1.09 -15.12 13.69
N LEU A 125 -1.00 -15.25 12.36
CA LEU A 125 -1.20 -14.15 11.44
C LEU A 125 -2.64 -13.64 11.45
N GLU A 126 -3.62 -14.55 11.46
CA GLU A 126 -5.04 -14.22 11.56
C GLU A 126 -5.36 -13.48 12.87
N GLN A 127 -4.75 -13.92 13.99
CA GLN A 127 -4.91 -13.25 15.28
C GLN A 127 -4.34 -11.83 15.25
N GLN A 128 -3.12 -11.65 14.72
CA GLN A 128 -2.51 -10.33 14.57
C GLN A 128 -3.35 -9.41 13.68
N ALA A 129 -3.91 -9.93 12.59
CA ALA A 129 -4.82 -9.16 11.72
C ALA A 129 -6.10 -8.75 12.45
N SER A 130 -6.69 -9.65 13.23
CA SER A 130 -7.87 -9.36 14.04
C SER A 130 -7.58 -8.29 15.09
N ASP A 131 -6.46 -8.41 15.79
CA ASP A 131 -6.03 -7.43 16.81
C ASP A 131 -5.80 -6.05 16.20
N PHE A 132 -5.24 -5.98 14.99
CA PHE A 132 -5.10 -4.72 14.26
C PHE A 132 -6.45 -4.08 13.96
N ILE A 133 -7.41 -4.86 13.42
CA ILE A 133 -8.76 -4.37 13.12
C ILE A 133 -9.48 -3.88 14.38
N GLU A 134 -9.36 -4.60 15.48
CA GLU A 134 -9.93 -4.19 16.78
C GLU A 134 -9.34 -2.85 17.26
N LYS A 135 -8.03 -2.63 17.10
CA LYS A 135 -7.37 -1.36 17.43
C LYS A 135 -7.88 -0.22 16.56
N VAL A 136 -8.06 -0.45 15.26
CA VAL A 136 -8.62 0.56 14.34
C VAL A 136 -10.03 0.94 14.79
N LYS A 137 -10.91 -0.04 14.99
CA LYS A 137 -12.30 0.19 15.39
C LYS A 137 -12.42 0.85 16.77
N GLY A 138 -11.50 0.55 17.69
CA GLY A 138 -11.47 1.08 19.05
C GLY A 138 -10.89 2.50 19.17
N GLY A 139 -10.50 3.15 18.08
CA GLY A 139 -9.92 4.50 18.09
C GLY A 139 -8.53 4.57 18.73
N TYR A 140 -7.78 3.47 18.73
CA TYR A 140 -6.44 3.42 19.33
C TYR A 140 -5.45 4.40 18.67
N PHE A 141 -5.52 4.52 17.35
CA PHE A 141 -4.58 5.36 16.60
C PHE A 141 -4.92 6.84 16.67
N GLU A 142 -6.21 7.19 16.75
CA GLU A 142 -6.68 8.56 16.95
C GLU A 142 -6.18 9.10 18.30
N LYS A 143 -6.35 8.35 19.37
CA LYS A 143 -5.87 8.70 20.71
C LYS A 143 -4.36 8.92 20.75
N ARG A 144 -3.58 8.05 20.12
CA ARG A 144 -2.11 8.22 20.03
C ARG A 144 -1.70 9.47 19.27
N ARG A 145 -2.42 9.84 18.21
CA ARG A 145 -2.15 11.08 17.46
C ARG A 145 -2.42 12.33 18.28
N GLU A 146 -3.39 12.29 19.17
CA GLU A 146 -3.72 13.40 20.08
C GLU A 146 -2.67 13.55 21.21
N GLU A 147 -2.13 12.44 21.73
CA GLU A 147 -1.11 12.44 22.79
C GLU A 147 0.26 12.97 22.33
N VAL A 148 0.56 12.92 21.01
CA VAL A 148 1.84 13.36 20.42
C VAL A 148 1.80 14.84 19.98
N LYS A 149 0.64 15.47 19.97
CA LYS A 149 0.47 16.90 19.68
C LYS A 149 0.67 17.75 20.93
#